data_be87517788b301a21ccfe2087363e310
#
_entry.id   be87517788b301a21ccfe2087363e310
#
_cell.length_a   1.000
_cell.length_b   1.000
_cell.length_c   1.000
_cell.angle_alpha   90.00
_cell.angle_beta   90.00
_cell.angle_gamma   90.00
#
_symmetry.space_group_name_H-M   'P 1'
#
loop_
_entity.id
_entity.type
_entity.pdbx_description
1 polymer ?
#
loop_
_entity_poly.entity_id
_entity_poly.type
_entity_poly.pdbx_seq_one_letter_code
_entity_poly.pdbx_strand_id
1 'polypeptide(L)'
;MHVSVVLCTYAEDMYDHFCEAANSVLSQTYDDVELVIIVDGTQNVYDRVEADYGDRDDVIVSCNDENLGLLASRNRGAELATGDVVAFIDDDAIADEEWIEYLVRAYEGESAIAAGGKMVPEWVAGKPSFLPEEFYWLVGVTHKGFADGAGEVRNTFGSNISFRADVFEELGGFNINIGGRKGDKNLQGGETELCARMRTKYDQGIWYIPEAEVAHKVFQYRTEFRWLLDRAFWQGYSKRAMETLLDHNDGEEEEFLTRLIIDFTPSRIRNLTRSPSIHRIKQFVALWIFTVTVGIGYLYGHTKY
;
A
#
# COMPACT_ATOMS: atom_id res chain seq x y z
N MET A 1 16.53 -15.87 8.56
CA MET A 1 15.30 -16.01 7.77
C MET A 1 15.55 -15.31 6.46
N HIS A 2 15.49 -16.02 5.34
CA HIS A 2 15.72 -15.42 4.02
C HIS A 2 14.50 -14.61 3.58
N VAL A 3 14.70 -13.37 3.10
CA VAL A 3 13.62 -12.47 2.69
C VAL A 3 13.78 -12.11 1.23
N SER A 4 12.76 -12.41 0.42
CA SER A 4 12.69 -11.95 -0.96
C SER A 4 11.82 -10.69 -1.03
N VAL A 5 12.39 -9.62 -1.58
CA VAL A 5 11.66 -8.37 -1.81
C VAL A 5 11.28 -8.27 -3.28
N VAL A 6 9.98 -8.25 -3.57
CA VAL A 6 9.45 -8.11 -4.93
C VAL A 6 9.24 -6.64 -5.25
N LEU A 7 9.89 -6.16 -6.30
CA LEU A 7 9.81 -4.80 -6.84
C LEU A 7 9.38 -4.86 -8.30
N CYS A 8 8.25 -4.24 -8.64
CA CYS A 8 7.72 -4.21 -10.00
C CYS A 8 7.90 -2.82 -10.62
N THR A 9 8.28 -2.76 -11.90
CA THR A 9 8.35 -1.51 -12.67
C THR A 9 7.95 -1.73 -14.14
N TYR A 10 7.60 -0.66 -14.87
CA TYR A 10 7.25 -0.75 -16.29
C TYR A 10 7.52 0.54 -17.07
N ALA A 11 7.61 1.70 -16.41
CA ALA A 11 7.61 3.00 -17.05
C ALA A 11 9.02 3.59 -17.12
N GLU A 12 9.44 4.02 -18.32
CA GLU A 12 10.77 4.60 -18.54
C GLU A 12 10.98 5.91 -17.73
N ASP A 13 9.95 6.71 -17.58
CA ASP A 13 9.98 7.97 -16.83
C ASP A 13 10.03 7.77 -15.31
N MET A 14 9.76 6.55 -14.84
CA MET A 14 9.89 6.16 -13.42
C MET A 14 11.24 5.51 -13.08
N TYR A 15 12.12 5.31 -14.06
CA TYR A 15 13.35 4.54 -13.88
C TYR A 15 14.26 5.07 -12.77
N ASP A 16 14.43 6.37 -12.65
CA ASP A 16 15.26 6.96 -11.58
C ASP A 16 14.65 6.70 -10.19
N HIS A 17 13.32 6.73 -10.07
CA HIS A 17 12.60 6.39 -8.84
C HIS A 17 12.72 4.91 -8.52
N PHE A 18 12.56 4.06 -9.53
CA PHE A 18 12.82 2.62 -9.42
C PHE A 18 14.23 2.33 -8.89
N CYS A 19 15.27 3.00 -9.41
CA CYS A 19 16.65 2.83 -8.93
C CYS A 19 16.78 3.22 -7.44
N GLU A 20 16.12 4.30 -7.00
CA GLU A 20 16.12 4.67 -5.58
C GLU A 20 15.44 3.59 -4.72
N ALA A 21 14.30 3.04 -5.18
CA ALA A 21 13.62 1.93 -4.51
C ALA A 21 14.49 0.67 -4.44
N ALA A 22 15.05 0.23 -5.58
CA ALA A 22 15.93 -0.95 -5.65
C ALA A 22 17.15 -0.79 -4.72
N ASN A 23 17.82 0.36 -4.77
CA ASN A 23 18.98 0.62 -3.93
C ASN A 23 18.63 0.68 -2.44
N SER A 24 17.43 1.13 -2.06
CA SER A 24 16.99 1.10 -0.66
C SER A 24 16.83 -0.31 -0.12
N VAL A 25 16.42 -1.26 -0.97
CA VAL A 25 16.36 -2.68 -0.62
C VAL A 25 17.76 -3.30 -0.55
N LEU A 26 18.64 -2.99 -1.52
CA LEU A 26 20.00 -3.52 -1.57
C LEU A 26 20.95 -2.96 -0.48
N SER A 27 20.52 -1.90 0.21
CA SER A 27 21.27 -1.28 1.32
C SER A 27 20.69 -1.55 2.71
N GLN A 28 19.83 -2.57 2.83
CA GLN A 28 19.26 -2.96 4.13
C GLN A 28 20.35 -3.44 5.10
N THR A 29 20.15 -3.19 6.40
CA THR A 29 21.04 -3.66 7.47
C THR A 29 20.93 -5.17 7.71
N TYR A 30 19.86 -5.79 7.26
CA TYR A 30 19.66 -7.24 7.31
C TYR A 30 20.31 -7.92 6.10
N ASP A 31 21.27 -8.85 6.35
CA ASP A 31 22.13 -9.40 5.31
C ASP A 31 21.47 -10.45 4.39
N ASP A 32 20.43 -11.17 4.88
CA ASP A 32 19.86 -12.34 4.18
C ASP A 32 18.62 -11.92 3.35
N VAL A 33 18.87 -11.06 2.35
CA VAL A 33 17.87 -10.45 1.46
C VAL A 33 18.20 -10.71 -0.01
N GLU A 34 17.22 -11.09 -0.79
CA GLU A 34 17.28 -11.02 -2.25
C GLU A 34 16.25 -10.02 -2.81
N LEU A 35 16.58 -9.38 -3.92
CA LEU A 35 15.69 -8.48 -4.64
C LEU A 35 15.18 -9.16 -5.93
N VAL A 36 13.87 -9.32 -6.05
CA VAL A 36 13.21 -9.87 -7.23
C VAL A 36 12.55 -8.74 -8.01
N ILE A 37 13.15 -8.38 -9.17
CA ILE A 37 12.68 -7.30 -10.03
C ILE A 37 11.84 -7.86 -11.17
N ILE A 38 10.60 -7.39 -11.30
CA ILE A 38 9.71 -7.73 -12.40
C ILE A 38 9.48 -6.49 -13.25
N VAL A 39 9.91 -6.56 -14.52
CA VAL A 39 9.57 -5.54 -15.52
C VAL A 39 8.30 -5.95 -16.25
N ASP A 40 7.27 -5.12 -16.17
CA ASP A 40 5.94 -5.46 -16.68
C ASP A 40 5.76 -5.05 -18.14
N GLY A 41 6.30 -5.87 -19.07
CA GLY A 41 6.06 -5.80 -20.50
C GLY A 41 6.79 -4.68 -21.26
N THR A 42 7.83 -4.05 -20.68
CA THR A 42 8.57 -2.96 -21.33
C THR A 42 10.03 -3.34 -21.58
N GLN A 43 10.36 -3.79 -22.80
CA GLN A 43 11.68 -4.30 -23.14
C GLN A 43 12.82 -3.29 -22.87
N ASN A 44 12.65 -2.01 -23.23
CA ASN A 44 13.69 -1.00 -23.00
C ASN A 44 14.00 -0.80 -21.50
N VAL A 45 12.99 -0.91 -20.64
CA VAL A 45 13.18 -0.85 -19.17
C VAL A 45 13.90 -2.11 -18.71
N TYR A 46 13.51 -3.29 -19.22
CA TYR A 46 14.17 -4.55 -18.91
C TYR A 46 15.66 -4.52 -19.25
N ASP A 47 16.00 -4.07 -20.48
CA ASP A 47 17.40 -4.02 -20.93
C ASP A 47 18.27 -3.13 -20.01
N ARG A 48 17.68 -2.03 -19.50
CA ARG A 48 18.37 -1.15 -18.52
C ARG A 48 18.51 -1.81 -17.15
N VAL A 49 17.42 -2.41 -16.64
CA VAL A 49 17.43 -3.12 -15.34
C VAL A 49 18.43 -4.25 -15.37
N GLU A 50 18.45 -5.06 -16.46
CA GLU A 50 19.39 -6.16 -16.63
C GLU A 50 20.84 -5.67 -16.66
N ALA A 51 21.11 -4.53 -17.35
CA ALA A 51 22.44 -3.94 -17.40
C ALA A 51 22.91 -3.39 -16.04
N ASP A 52 22.00 -2.83 -15.24
CA ASP A 52 22.34 -2.18 -13.97
C ASP A 52 22.35 -3.15 -12.77
N TYR A 53 21.56 -4.22 -12.81
CA TYR A 53 21.34 -5.12 -11.67
C TYR A 53 21.54 -6.61 -11.96
N GLY A 54 21.51 -7.05 -13.24
CA GLY A 54 21.49 -8.47 -13.61
C GLY A 54 22.75 -9.27 -13.27
N ASP A 55 23.90 -8.62 -13.08
CA ASP A 55 25.18 -9.27 -12.70
C ASP A 55 25.31 -9.55 -11.19
N ARG A 56 24.29 -9.21 -10.38
CA ARG A 56 24.33 -9.37 -8.92
C ARG A 56 23.77 -10.73 -8.49
N ASP A 57 24.49 -11.42 -7.60
CA ASP A 57 24.08 -12.74 -7.07
C ASP A 57 22.83 -12.65 -6.15
N ASP A 58 22.54 -11.46 -5.58
CA ASP A 58 21.42 -11.17 -4.70
C ASP A 58 20.21 -10.55 -5.42
N VAL A 59 20.22 -10.54 -6.77
CA VAL A 59 19.13 -9.97 -7.58
C VAL A 59 18.64 -10.95 -8.64
N ILE A 60 17.32 -11.10 -8.74
CA ILE A 60 16.65 -11.82 -9.80
C ILE A 60 15.93 -10.81 -10.67
N VAL A 61 16.21 -10.79 -11.98
CA VAL A 61 15.53 -9.92 -12.94
C VAL A 61 14.68 -10.76 -13.90
N SER A 62 13.41 -10.38 -14.09
CA SER A 62 12.51 -11.02 -15.04
C SER A 62 11.62 -10.01 -15.76
N CYS A 63 11.26 -10.29 -17.01
CA CYS A 63 10.35 -9.47 -17.79
C CYS A 63 9.09 -10.27 -18.15
N ASN A 64 7.91 -9.66 -17.99
CA ASN A 64 6.68 -10.20 -18.56
C ASN A 64 6.65 -9.95 -20.08
N ASP A 65 6.06 -10.86 -20.85
CA ASP A 65 5.95 -10.72 -22.31
C ASP A 65 5.09 -9.50 -22.72
N GLU A 66 4.14 -9.12 -21.87
CA GLU A 66 3.26 -7.96 -22.03
C GLU A 66 2.93 -7.35 -20.67
N ASN A 67 2.33 -6.15 -20.66
CA ASN A 67 1.88 -5.52 -19.42
C ASN A 67 0.67 -6.27 -18.82
N LEU A 68 0.92 -7.05 -17.79
CA LEU A 68 -0.07 -7.87 -17.07
C LEU A 68 -0.73 -7.11 -15.90
N GLY A 69 -0.15 -5.99 -15.50
CA GLY A 69 -0.55 -5.18 -14.34
C GLY A 69 0.10 -5.62 -13.03
N LEU A 70 0.10 -4.67 -12.07
CA LEU A 70 0.87 -4.77 -10.82
C LEU A 70 0.66 -6.08 -10.05
N LEU A 71 -0.59 -6.51 -9.86
CA LEU A 71 -0.86 -7.71 -9.02
C LEU A 71 -0.39 -9.00 -9.70
N ALA A 72 -0.47 -9.09 -11.03
CA ALA A 72 0.06 -10.22 -11.76
C ALA A 72 1.60 -10.23 -11.71
N SER A 73 2.24 -9.06 -11.85
CA SER A 73 3.69 -8.92 -11.73
C SER A 73 4.19 -9.24 -10.32
N ARG A 74 3.47 -8.83 -9.27
CA ARG A 74 3.78 -9.21 -7.88
C ARG A 74 3.67 -10.72 -7.67
N ASN A 75 2.63 -11.38 -8.20
CA ASN A 75 2.51 -12.83 -8.15
C ASN A 75 3.68 -13.50 -8.86
N ARG A 76 4.04 -13.02 -10.05
CA ARG A 76 5.19 -13.53 -10.80
C ARG A 76 6.50 -13.37 -10.03
N GLY A 77 6.70 -12.23 -9.35
CA GLY A 77 7.85 -12.02 -8.47
C GLY A 77 7.88 -13.00 -7.30
N ALA A 78 6.74 -13.23 -6.67
CA ALA A 78 6.62 -14.21 -5.59
C ALA A 78 6.88 -15.66 -6.05
N GLU A 79 6.53 -16.02 -7.29
CA GLU A 79 6.85 -17.34 -7.87
C GLU A 79 8.35 -17.55 -8.10
N LEU A 80 9.11 -16.46 -8.33
CA LEU A 80 10.55 -16.49 -8.53
C LEU A 80 11.35 -16.35 -7.22
N ALA A 81 10.69 -15.86 -6.18
CA ALA A 81 11.26 -15.66 -4.85
C ALA A 81 11.70 -16.99 -4.23
N THR A 82 12.85 -16.97 -3.54
CA THR A 82 13.41 -18.15 -2.86
C THR A 82 13.38 -18.05 -1.34
N GLY A 83 12.97 -16.89 -0.82
CA GLY A 83 12.95 -16.59 0.62
C GLY A 83 11.83 -17.28 1.40
N ASP A 84 12.02 -17.38 2.70
CA ASP A 84 11.02 -17.83 3.68
C ASP A 84 9.85 -16.82 3.78
N VAL A 85 10.14 -15.54 3.46
CA VAL A 85 9.22 -14.42 3.46
C VAL A 85 9.29 -13.70 2.13
N VAL A 86 8.13 -13.34 1.58
CA VAL A 86 8.00 -12.49 0.40
C VAL A 86 7.46 -11.13 0.83
N ALA A 87 8.25 -10.07 0.63
CA ALA A 87 7.87 -8.69 0.88
C ALA A 87 7.65 -7.95 -0.45
N PHE A 88 6.81 -6.91 -0.41
CA PHE A 88 6.46 -6.13 -1.60
C PHE A 88 6.75 -4.65 -1.36
N ILE A 89 7.38 -4.00 -2.35
CA ILE A 89 7.63 -2.56 -2.40
C ILE A 89 7.34 -2.04 -3.82
N ASP A 90 6.89 -0.79 -3.93
CA ASP A 90 6.62 -0.15 -5.23
C ASP A 90 7.83 0.66 -5.71
N ASP A 91 7.90 0.93 -7.02
CA ASP A 91 8.99 1.66 -7.66
C ASP A 91 8.99 3.18 -7.35
N ASP A 92 7.99 3.67 -6.63
CA ASP A 92 7.90 5.02 -6.08
C ASP A 92 8.03 5.05 -4.55
N ALA A 93 8.67 4.04 -3.96
CA ALA A 93 8.82 3.90 -2.52
C ALA A 93 10.28 3.63 -2.12
N ILE A 94 10.68 4.12 -0.95
CA ILE A 94 12.04 3.99 -0.41
C ILE A 94 11.92 3.36 0.98
N ALA A 95 12.52 2.19 1.17
CA ALA A 95 12.58 1.51 2.45
C ALA A 95 13.58 2.20 3.40
N ASP A 96 13.22 2.28 4.68
CA ASP A 96 14.19 2.58 5.74
C ASP A 96 15.27 1.50 5.81
N GLU A 97 16.48 1.83 6.24
CA GLU A 97 17.63 0.90 6.26
C GLU A 97 17.43 -0.31 7.18
N GLU A 98 16.58 -0.21 8.20
CA GLU A 98 16.22 -1.29 9.14
C GLU A 98 14.85 -1.94 8.81
N TRP A 99 14.24 -1.62 7.69
CA TRP A 99 12.88 -2.07 7.33
C TRP A 99 12.72 -3.59 7.40
N ILE A 100 13.62 -4.33 6.74
CA ILE A 100 13.60 -5.81 6.72
C ILE A 100 13.86 -6.39 8.12
N GLU A 101 14.78 -5.81 8.88
CA GLU A 101 15.06 -6.26 10.24
C GLU A 101 13.81 -6.18 11.14
N TYR A 102 13.04 -5.10 11.03
CA TYR A 102 11.78 -4.95 11.76
C TYR A 102 10.72 -5.96 11.29
N LEU A 103 10.60 -6.22 9.99
CA LEU A 103 9.67 -7.24 9.49
C LEU A 103 10.03 -8.64 10.00
N VAL A 104 11.32 -9.02 9.95
CA VAL A 104 11.80 -10.33 10.42
C VAL A 104 11.50 -10.54 11.91
N ARG A 105 11.66 -9.51 12.73
CA ARG A 105 11.33 -9.58 14.17
C ARG A 105 9.88 -9.99 14.44
N ALA A 106 8.92 -9.59 13.60
CA ALA A 106 7.52 -10.02 13.75
C ALA A 106 7.34 -11.51 13.48
N TYR A 107 8.03 -12.04 12.47
CA TYR A 107 7.96 -13.46 12.15
C TYR A 107 8.62 -14.35 13.20
N GLU A 108 9.72 -13.89 13.78
CA GLU A 108 10.49 -14.64 14.80
C GLU A 108 9.90 -14.49 16.21
N GLY A 109 9.42 -13.27 16.55
CA GLY A 109 8.96 -12.95 17.90
C GLY A 109 7.46 -13.14 18.15
N GLU A 110 6.63 -12.78 17.17
CA GLU A 110 5.17 -12.72 17.34
C GLU A 110 4.42 -13.85 16.62
N SER A 111 5.17 -14.79 16.00
CA SER A 111 4.60 -15.88 15.19
C SER A 111 3.68 -15.37 14.06
N ALA A 112 3.97 -14.18 13.54
CA ALA A 112 3.21 -13.58 12.45
C ALA A 112 3.29 -14.46 11.18
N ILE A 113 2.19 -14.52 10.44
CA ILE A 113 2.15 -15.13 9.10
C ILE A 113 2.20 -14.07 7.99
N ALA A 114 1.93 -12.83 8.35
CA ALA A 114 2.09 -11.65 7.51
C ALA A 114 2.48 -10.45 8.38
N ALA A 115 3.30 -9.58 7.84
CA ALA A 115 3.75 -8.36 8.51
C ALA A 115 3.79 -7.18 7.55
N GLY A 116 3.73 -5.99 8.10
CA GLY A 116 3.88 -4.76 7.32
C GLY A 116 4.05 -3.57 8.23
N GLY A 117 4.47 -2.46 7.66
CA GLY A 117 4.84 -1.30 8.44
C GLY A 117 4.16 -0.02 8.01
N LYS A 118 4.73 1.06 8.49
CA LYS A 118 4.21 2.41 8.29
C LYS A 118 4.66 2.96 6.94
N MET A 119 3.70 3.51 6.20
CA MET A 119 3.98 4.32 5.03
C MET A 119 4.08 5.80 5.42
N VAL A 120 5.20 6.44 5.13
CA VAL A 120 5.39 7.87 5.37
C VAL A 120 5.41 8.64 4.06
N PRO A 121 4.86 9.88 4.00
CA PRO A 121 4.80 10.61 2.73
C PRO A 121 6.12 11.33 2.42
N GLU A 122 6.69 11.08 1.27
CA GLU A 122 7.71 11.92 0.64
C GLU A 122 7.03 12.87 -0.35
N TRP A 123 6.81 14.11 0.08
CA TRP A 123 6.10 15.11 -0.73
C TRP A 123 7.00 15.71 -1.81
N VAL A 124 6.97 15.17 -3.04
CA VAL A 124 7.81 15.63 -4.16
C VAL A 124 7.54 17.10 -4.54
N ALA A 125 6.30 17.56 -4.48
CA ALA A 125 5.91 18.93 -4.80
C ALA A 125 5.39 19.73 -3.58
N GLY A 126 5.66 19.22 -2.37
CA GLY A 126 5.20 19.82 -1.12
C GLY A 126 3.82 19.35 -0.67
N LYS A 127 3.60 19.36 0.64
CA LYS A 127 2.36 18.92 1.28
C LYS A 127 1.19 19.84 0.95
N PRO A 128 0.05 19.35 0.42
CA PRO A 128 -1.12 20.18 0.17
C PRO A 128 -1.74 20.67 1.49
N SER A 129 -1.90 21.98 1.62
CA SER A 129 -2.32 22.62 2.86
C SER A 129 -3.74 22.26 3.34
N PHE A 130 -4.55 21.71 2.43
CA PHE A 130 -5.94 21.34 2.69
C PHE A 130 -6.12 19.85 3.04
N LEU A 131 -5.12 18.98 2.75
CA LEU A 131 -5.24 17.54 2.97
C LEU A 131 -5.14 17.23 4.47
N PRO A 132 -6.21 16.69 5.10
CA PRO A 132 -6.19 16.28 6.49
C PRO A 132 -5.49 14.93 6.65
N GLU A 133 -4.79 14.72 7.76
CA GLU A 133 -4.02 13.50 8.03
C GLU A 133 -4.89 12.24 8.12
N GLU A 134 -6.14 12.39 8.44
CA GLU A 134 -7.14 11.32 8.47
C GLU A 134 -7.44 10.74 7.07
N PHE A 135 -7.07 11.47 6.01
CA PHE A 135 -7.25 11.07 4.62
C PHE A 135 -5.93 10.81 3.87
N TYR A 136 -4.83 10.61 4.58
CA TYR A 136 -3.54 10.30 3.95
C TYR A 136 -3.55 8.97 3.16
N TRP A 137 -4.43 8.05 3.51
CA TRP A 137 -4.63 6.82 2.73
C TRP A 137 -5.04 7.07 1.27
N LEU A 138 -5.62 8.25 0.93
CA LEU A 138 -5.88 8.62 -0.46
C LEU A 138 -4.62 8.72 -1.31
N VAL A 139 -3.50 9.07 -0.69
CA VAL A 139 -2.19 9.16 -1.34
C VAL A 139 -1.26 7.98 -1.03
N GLY A 140 -1.81 6.90 -0.48
CA GLY A 140 -1.06 5.66 -0.25
C GLY A 140 -0.15 5.67 0.98
N VAL A 141 -0.44 6.50 1.99
CA VAL A 141 0.38 6.56 3.22
C VAL A 141 -0.46 6.38 4.48
N THR A 142 0.18 5.97 5.55
CA THR A 142 -0.46 5.71 6.84
C THR A 142 -1.15 6.96 7.34
N HIS A 143 -2.42 6.84 7.66
CA HIS A 143 -3.26 7.94 8.08
C HIS A 143 -3.38 8.03 9.61
N LYS A 144 -3.78 9.18 10.08
CA LYS A 144 -4.10 9.37 11.50
C LYS A 144 -5.24 8.46 11.93
N GLY A 145 -5.02 7.70 13.00
CA GLY A 145 -5.98 6.72 13.51
C GLY A 145 -5.93 5.36 12.81
N PHE A 146 -4.85 5.07 12.07
CA PHE A 146 -4.65 3.76 11.45
C PHE A 146 -4.46 2.66 12.51
N ALA A 147 -3.52 2.86 13.43
CA ALA A 147 -3.27 1.99 14.58
C ALA A 147 -2.67 2.81 15.73
N ASP A 148 -2.84 2.35 16.96
CA ASP A 148 -2.32 3.03 18.17
C ASP A 148 -0.88 2.58 18.52
N GLY A 149 -0.34 1.57 17.81
CA GLY A 149 1.00 1.01 18.00
C GLY A 149 1.18 -0.29 17.22
N ALA A 150 2.22 -1.06 17.55
CA ALA A 150 2.43 -2.39 16.99
C ALA A 150 1.30 -3.35 17.40
N GLY A 151 0.92 -4.23 16.49
CA GLY A 151 -0.14 -5.20 16.73
C GLY A 151 -0.85 -5.64 15.46
N GLU A 152 -1.83 -6.50 15.62
CA GLU A 152 -2.60 -7.04 14.51
C GLU A 152 -3.53 -5.99 13.91
N VAL A 153 -3.49 -5.83 12.57
CA VAL A 153 -4.37 -4.97 11.79
C VAL A 153 -5.01 -5.76 10.64
N ARG A 154 -6.04 -5.20 10.02
CA ARG A 154 -6.72 -5.84 8.88
C ARG A 154 -5.82 -6.02 7.67
N ASN A 155 -5.16 -4.95 7.26
CA ASN A 155 -4.20 -4.91 6.15
C ASN A 155 -3.25 -3.72 6.29
N THR A 156 -2.09 -3.79 5.65
CA THR A 156 -1.20 -2.65 5.44
C THR A 156 -1.26 -2.19 3.99
N PHE A 157 -0.33 -1.35 3.57
CA PHE A 157 -0.25 -0.87 2.19
C PHE A 157 0.56 -1.84 1.33
N GLY A 158 0.18 -2.01 0.06
CA GLY A 158 0.83 -2.93 -0.85
C GLY A 158 2.31 -2.66 -1.11
N SER A 159 2.79 -1.46 -0.79
CA SER A 159 4.20 -1.08 -0.85
C SER A 159 4.96 -1.27 0.48
N ASN A 160 4.30 -1.82 1.50
CA ASN A 160 4.90 -2.18 2.78
C ASN A 160 4.10 -3.33 3.41
N ILE A 161 4.16 -4.48 2.76
CA ILE A 161 3.45 -5.69 3.16
C ILE A 161 4.31 -6.90 2.85
N SER A 162 4.28 -7.91 3.73
CA SER A 162 5.00 -9.15 3.54
C SER A 162 4.20 -10.33 4.08
N PHE A 163 4.52 -11.52 3.60
CA PHE A 163 3.88 -12.77 3.97
C PHE A 163 4.93 -13.87 4.11
N ARG A 164 4.68 -14.87 4.95
CA ARG A 164 5.40 -16.15 4.81
C ARG A 164 5.15 -16.69 3.40
N ALA A 165 6.19 -17.20 2.75
CA ALA A 165 6.10 -17.66 1.37
C ALA A 165 5.07 -18.79 1.21
N ASP A 166 5.05 -19.76 2.12
CA ASP A 166 4.09 -20.86 2.15
C ASP A 166 2.63 -20.36 2.32
N VAL A 167 2.41 -19.36 3.17
CA VAL A 167 1.09 -18.74 3.37
C VAL A 167 0.63 -18.02 2.11
N PHE A 168 1.52 -17.24 1.46
CA PHE A 168 1.19 -16.53 0.23
C PHE A 168 0.84 -17.49 -0.91
N GLU A 169 1.59 -18.58 -1.07
CA GLU A 169 1.34 -19.64 -2.03
C GLU A 169 0.01 -20.35 -1.76
N GLU A 170 -0.24 -20.76 -0.51
CA GLU A 170 -1.51 -21.42 -0.12
C GLU A 170 -2.75 -20.55 -0.29
N LEU A 171 -2.58 -19.21 -0.23
CA LEU A 171 -3.63 -18.25 -0.55
C LEU A 171 -3.82 -18.06 -2.06
N GLY A 172 -2.90 -18.55 -2.90
CA GLY A 172 -2.93 -18.39 -4.35
C GLY A 172 -2.57 -16.98 -4.81
N GLY A 173 -1.82 -16.22 -4.01
CA GLY A 173 -1.34 -14.89 -4.32
C GLY A 173 -2.45 -13.82 -4.38
N PHE A 174 -2.12 -12.67 -5.00
CA PHE A 174 -3.07 -11.59 -5.24
C PHE A 174 -4.10 -11.98 -6.32
N ASN A 175 -5.34 -11.56 -6.13
CA ASN A 175 -6.41 -11.75 -7.12
C ASN A 175 -6.26 -10.73 -8.27
N ILE A 176 -5.79 -11.18 -9.42
CA ILE A 176 -5.53 -10.34 -10.61
C ILE A 176 -6.79 -9.69 -11.20
N ASN A 177 -7.99 -10.09 -10.79
CA ASN A 177 -9.24 -9.45 -11.21
C ASN A 177 -9.55 -8.18 -10.43
N ILE A 178 -8.85 -7.96 -9.32
CA ILE A 178 -8.90 -6.77 -8.49
C ILE A 178 -7.67 -5.93 -8.82
N GLY A 179 -7.80 -4.62 -8.78
CA GLY A 179 -6.69 -3.69 -9.00
C GLY A 179 -6.76 -2.95 -10.31
N GLY A 180 -6.58 -1.64 -10.19
CA GLY A 180 -6.51 -0.71 -11.29
C GLY A 180 -7.82 -0.45 -12.03
N ARG A 181 -7.69 0.33 -13.09
CA ARG A 181 -8.81 0.72 -13.94
C ARG A 181 -9.02 -0.31 -15.04
N LYS A 182 -10.19 -0.93 -15.07
CA LYS A 182 -10.63 -1.86 -16.14
C LYS A 182 -11.96 -1.35 -16.73
N GLY A 183 -11.89 -0.71 -17.90
CA GLY A 183 -13.07 -0.05 -18.51
C GLY A 183 -13.64 1.05 -17.60
N ASP A 184 -14.92 0.95 -17.28
CA ASP A 184 -15.64 1.91 -16.42
C ASP A 184 -15.47 1.64 -14.92
N LYS A 185 -14.70 0.61 -14.53
CA LYS A 185 -14.46 0.23 -13.15
C LYS A 185 -13.03 0.56 -12.74
N ASN A 186 -12.87 1.04 -11.51
CA ASN A 186 -11.57 1.24 -10.88
C ASN A 186 -11.63 0.59 -9.50
N LEU A 187 -11.28 -0.69 -9.44
CA LEU A 187 -11.24 -1.46 -8.21
C LEU A 187 -9.87 -1.32 -7.57
N GLN A 188 -9.87 -1.02 -6.28
CA GLN A 188 -8.69 -0.90 -5.45
C GLN A 188 -8.84 -1.81 -4.25
N GLY A 189 -7.74 -2.27 -3.68
CA GLY A 189 -7.74 -3.11 -2.48
C GLY A 189 -7.39 -4.57 -2.74
N GLY A 190 -6.45 -4.84 -3.65
CA GLY A 190 -5.90 -6.19 -3.84
C GLY A 190 -5.29 -6.74 -2.55
N GLU A 191 -4.61 -5.89 -1.77
CA GLU A 191 -4.07 -6.21 -0.46
C GLU A 191 -5.19 -6.52 0.55
N THR A 192 -6.24 -5.72 0.54
CA THR A 192 -7.40 -5.91 1.43
C THR A 192 -8.08 -7.24 1.18
N GLU A 193 -8.23 -7.63 -0.10
CA GLU A 193 -8.82 -8.90 -0.49
C GLU A 193 -7.95 -10.09 -0.05
N LEU A 194 -6.64 -10.03 -0.32
CA LEU A 194 -5.70 -11.07 0.08
C LEU A 194 -5.69 -11.25 1.61
N CYS A 195 -5.65 -10.15 2.35
CA CYS A 195 -5.67 -10.17 3.82
C CYS A 195 -6.98 -10.69 4.38
N ALA A 196 -8.12 -10.42 3.73
CA ALA A 196 -9.40 -10.97 4.13
C ALA A 196 -9.46 -12.51 3.93
N ARG A 197 -8.92 -13.02 2.80
CA ARG A 197 -8.77 -14.47 2.60
C ARG A 197 -7.85 -15.10 3.65
N MET A 198 -6.73 -14.43 3.96
CA MET A 198 -5.82 -14.86 5.01
C MET A 198 -6.52 -14.95 6.35
N ARG A 199 -7.23 -13.89 6.76
CA ARG A 199 -7.98 -13.86 8.02
C ARG A 199 -9.04 -14.96 8.09
N THR A 200 -9.77 -15.18 7.00
CA THR A 200 -10.78 -16.25 6.92
C THR A 200 -10.15 -17.64 7.09
N LYS A 201 -8.96 -17.87 6.54
CA LYS A 201 -8.32 -19.19 6.55
C LYS A 201 -7.54 -19.46 7.84
N TYR A 202 -6.85 -18.45 8.39
CA TYR A 202 -5.89 -18.62 9.50
C TYR A 202 -6.34 -17.97 10.80
N ASP A 203 -7.43 -17.18 10.79
CA ASP A 203 -7.91 -16.38 11.94
C ASP A 203 -6.83 -15.42 12.48
N GLN A 204 -6.00 -14.89 11.55
CA GLN A 204 -4.92 -13.94 11.84
C GLN A 204 -4.94 -12.79 10.85
N GLY A 205 -4.70 -11.56 11.34
CA GLY A 205 -4.45 -10.37 10.52
C GLY A 205 -2.98 -10.17 10.20
N ILE A 206 -2.64 -8.99 9.71
CA ILE A 206 -1.26 -8.58 9.49
C ILE A 206 -0.70 -7.99 10.78
N TRP A 207 0.52 -8.38 11.14
CA TRP A 207 1.26 -7.75 12.23
C TRP A 207 1.84 -6.41 11.76
N TYR A 208 1.31 -5.32 12.29
CA TYR A 208 1.74 -3.96 11.97
C TYR A 208 2.90 -3.54 12.87
N ILE A 209 3.96 -3.00 12.27
CA ILE A 209 5.17 -2.52 12.94
C ILE A 209 5.41 -1.07 12.54
N PRO A 210 5.13 -0.09 13.42
CA PRO A 210 5.33 1.33 13.11
C PRO A 210 6.75 1.71 12.72
N GLU A 211 7.75 0.97 13.22
CA GLU A 211 9.17 1.19 12.97
C GLU A 211 9.62 0.72 11.58
N ALA A 212 8.93 -0.27 10.98
CA ALA A 212 9.18 -0.71 9.62
C ALA A 212 8.66 0.35 8.62
N GLU A 213 9.38 1.46 8.50
CA GLU A 213 8.95 2.60 7.67
C GLU A 213 9.35 2.42 6.20
N VAL A 214 8.43 2.81 5.31
CA VAL A 214 8.67 2.97 3.87
C VAL A 214 8.17 4.35 3.46
N ALA A 215 9.04 5.16 2.86
CA ALA A 215 8.68 6.46 2.33
C ALA A 215 8.06 6.30 0.92
N HIS A 216 6.84 6.81 0.74
CA HIS A 216 6.14 6.76 -0.54
C HIS A 216 6.14 8.14 -1.20
N LYS A 217 6.63 8.24 -2.43
CA LYS A 217 6.71 9.48 -3.20
C LYS A 217 5.32 9.94 -3.64
N VAL A 218 4.90 11.06 -3.07
CA VAL A 218 3.64 11.70 -3.42
C VAL A 218 3.89 12.76 -4.48
N PHE A 219 3.71 12.38 -5.74
CA PHE A 219 3.90 13.26 -6.90
C PHE A 219 2.86 14.38 -6.94
N GLN A 220 3.17 15.45 -7.69
CA GLN A 220 2.33 16.65 -7.77
C GLN A 220 0.87 16.34 -8.14
N TYR A 221 0.62 15.49 -9.12
CA TYR A 221 -0.73 15.14 -9.56
C TYR A 221 -1.58 14.51 -8.46
N ARG A 222 -0.96 13.72 -7.55
CA ARG A 222 -1.62 13.11 -6.38
C ARG A 222 -1.99 14.13 -5.30
N THR A 223 -1.46 15.36 -5.37
CA THR A 223 -1.78 16.46 -4.43
C THR A 223 -2.88 17.39 -4.94
N GLU A 224 -3.35 17.19 -6.16
CA GLU A 224 -4.42 17.97 -6.76
C GLU A 224 -5.78 17.61 -6.14
N PHE A 225 -6.55 18.63 -5.74
CA PHE A 225 -7.85 18.43 -5.09
C PHE A 225 -8.81 17.57 -5.93
N ARG A 226 -8.80 17.77 -7.25
CA ARG A 226 -9.62 17.02 -8.20
C ARG A 226 -9.27 15.56 -8.28
N TRP A 227 -7.97 15.25 -8.28
CA TRP A 227 -7.47 13.88 -8.24
C TRP A 227 -7.86 13.18 -6.93
N LEU A 228 -7.73 13.88 -5.78
CA LEU A 228 -8.11 13.35 -4.48
C LEU A 228 -9.63 13.07 -4.36
N LEU A 229 -10.47 13.90 -5.00
CA LEU A 229 -11.92 13.63 -5.08
C LEU A 229 -12.20 12.36 -5.91
N ASP A 230 -11.58 12.24 -7.09
CA ASP A 230 -11.73 11.03 -7.93
C ASP A 230 -11.28 9.79 -7.16
N ARG A 231 -10.13 9.87 -6.49
CA ARG A 231 -9.61 8.79 -5.65
C ARG A 231 -10.56 8.43 -4.51
N ALA A 232 -11.10 9.41 -3.79
CA ALA A 232 -12.05 9.22 -2.70
C ALA A 232 -13.34 8.53 -3.20
N PHE A 233 -13.86 8.94 -4.36
CA PHE A 233 -15.02 8.32 -4.97
C PHE A 233 -14.78 6.84 -5.29
N TRP A 234 -13.68 6.52 -5.98
CA TRP A 234 -13.36 5.14 -6.35
C TRP A 234 -13.00 4.26 -5.15
N GLN A 235 -12.48 4.83 -4.09
CA GLN A 235 -12.29 4.11 -2.84
C GLN A 235 -13.63 3.71 -2.21
N GLY A 236 -14.60 4.63 -2.18
CA GLY A 236 -15.96 4.31 -1.72
C GLY A 236 -16.61 3.20 -2.55
N TYR A 237 -16.49 3.28 -3.88
CA TYR A 237 -16.94 2.25 -4.80
C TYR A 237 -16.28 0.89 -4.53
N SER A 238 -14.96 0.89 -4.33
CA SER A 238 -14.19 -0.34 -4.05
C SER A 238 -14.58 -0.98 -2.72
N LYS A 239 -14.85 -0.18 -1.68
CA LYS A 239 -15.37 -0.68 -0.40
C LYS A 239 -16.66 -1.47 -0.59
N ARG A 240 -17.63 -0.93 -1.34
CA ARG A 240 -18.87 -1.65 -1.63
C ARG A 240 -18.64 -2.92 -2.45
N ALA A 241 -17.73 -2.87 -3.44
CA ALA A 241 -17.37 -4.04 -4.22
C ALA A 241 -16.76 -5.14 -3.33
N MET A 242 -15.85 -4.77 -2.41
CA MET A 242 -15.23 -5.72 -1.49
C MET A 242 -16.26 -6.39 -0.56
N GLU A 243 -17.26 -5.68 -0.04
CA GLU A 243 -18.34 -6.27 0.77
C GLU A 243 -19.11 -7.38 0.03
N THR A 244 -19.19 -7.31 -1.30
CA THR A 244 -19.85 -8.35 -2.11
C THR A 244 -18.92 -9.48 -2.54
N LEU A 245 -17.62 -9.25 -2.50
CA LEU A 245 -16.60 -10.21 -2.89
C LEU A 245 -16.06 -11.00 -1.69
N LEU A 246 -16.21 -10.48 -0.48
CA LEU A 246 -15.71 -11.04 0.76
C LEU A 246 -16.89 -11.49 1.64
N ASP A 247 -16.79 -12.69 2.20
CA ASP A 247 -17.85 -13.27 3.07
C ASP A 247 -17.94 -12.60 4.45
N HIS A 248 -16.95 -11.75 4.82
CA HIS A 248 -16.88 -11.07 6.11
C HIS A 248 -16.66 -9.57 5.93
N ASN A 249 -17.49 -8.77 6.60
CA ASN A 249 -17.30 -7.32 6.74
C ASN A 249 -16.70 -7.05 8.13
N ASP A 250 -15.44 -6.61 8.16
CA ASP A 250 -14.68 -6.41 9.40
C ASP A 250 -15.06 -5.13 10.18
N GLY A 251 -16.07 -4.38 9.74
CA GLY A 251 -16.58 -3.21 10.49
C GLY A 251 -15.67 -1.97 10.53
N GLU A 252 -14.54 -1.97 9.84
CA GLU A 252 -13.59 -0.82 9.89
C GLU A 252 -14.17 0.48 9.34
N GLU A 253 -15.10 0.39 8.39
CA GLU A 253 -15.82 1.54 7.88
C GLU A 253 -16.68 2.20 8.98
N GLU A 254 -17.31 1.39 9.84
CA GLU A 254 -18.08 1.87 10.99
C GLU A 254 -17.15 2.47 12.05
N GLU A 255 -15.97 1.88 12.25
CA GLU A 255 -14.95 2.42 13.15
C GLU A 255 -14.43 3.77 12.66
N PHE A 256 -14.09 3.91 11.37
CA PHE A 256 -13.67 5.20 10.80
C PHE A 256 -14.75 6.27 10.98
N LEU A 257 -16.01 5.97 10.66
CA LEU A 257 -17.12 6.91 10.85
C LEU A 257 -17.35 7.27 12.32
N THR A 258 -17.20 6.31 13.21
CA THR A 258 -17.27 6.53 14.65
C THR A 258 -16.16 7.46 15.11
N ARG A 259 -14.90 7.19 14.75
CA ARG A 259 -13.76 8.07 15.04
C ARG A 259 -13.92 9.46 14.41
N LEU A 260 -14.49 9.56 13.21
CA LEU A 260 -14.78 10.83 12.54
C LEU A 260 -15.68 11.74 13.40
N ILE A 261 -16.72 11.16 13.99
CA ILE A 261 -17.71 11.90 14.78
C ILE A 261 -17.21 12.16 16.21
N ILE A 262 -16.62 11.15 16.86
CA ILE A 262 -16.29 11.20 18.30
C ILE A 262 -14.92 11.83 18.55
N ASP A 263 -13.95 11.62 17.65
CA ASP A 263 -12.56 12.08 17.86
C ASP A 263 -12.14 13.16 16.85
N PHE A 264 -12.15 12.87 15.54
CA PHE A 264 -11.54 13.76 14.55
C PHE A 264 -12.26 15.11 14.48
N THR A 265 -13.58 15.12 14.37
CA THR A 265 -14.37 16.36 14.29
C THR A 265 -14.24 17.22 15.55
N PRO A 266 -14.44 16.71 16.78
CA PRO A 266 -14.25 17.49 18.00
C PRO A 266 -12.83 18.00 18.17
N SER A 267 -11.82 17.17 17.87
CA SER A 267 -10.41 17.55 17.92
C SER A 267 -10.10 18.72 16.97
N ARG A 268 -10.59 18.67 15.74
CA ARG A 268 -10.39 19.73 14.77
C ARG A 268 -11.12 21.02 15.12
N ILE A 269 -12.35 20.95 15.65
CA ILE A 269 -13.08 22.12 16.17
C ILE A 269 -12.30 22.75 17.32
N ARG A 270 -11.81 21.95 18.29
CA ARG A 270 -10.99 22.42 19.40
C ARG A 270 -9.72 23.12 18.93
N ASN A 271 -9.05 22.55 17.90
CA ASN A 271 -7.84 23.13 17.33
C ASN A 271 -8.13 24.45 16.57
N LEU A 272 -9.27 24.54 15.89
CA LEU A 272 -9.72 25.77 15.24
C LEU A 272 -10.02 26.88 16.24
N THR A 273 -10.65 26.56 17.38
CA THR A 273 -10.96 27.56 18.42
C THR A 273 -9.72 28.03 19.18
N ARG A 274 -8.74 27.14 19.40
CA ARG A 274 -7.49 27.48 20.12
C ARG A 274 -6.50 28.26 19.28
N SER A 275 -6.40 27.94 17.99
CA SER A 275 -5.43 28.55 17.07
C SER A 275 -6.04 28.61 15.66
N PRO A 276 -6.89 29.60 15.38
CA PRO A 276 -7.56 29.73 14.08
C PRO A 276 -6.53 29.97 12.99
N SER A 277 -6.63 29.22 11.89
CA SER A 277 -5.83 29.43 10.68
C SER A 277 -6.60 28.97 9.43
N ILE A 278 -6.29 29.58 8.30
CA ILE A 278 -6.93 29.23 7.02
C ILE A 278 -6.63 27.78 6.63
N HIS A 279 -5.44 27.25 6.97
CA HIS A 279 -5.07 25.85 6.71
C HIS A 279 -5.97 24.88 7.49
N ARG A 280 -6.20 25.14 8.78
CA ARG A 280 -7.09 24.30 9.62
C ARG A 280 -8.53 24.35 9.14
N ILE A 281 -9.00 25.51 8.68
CA ILE A 281 -10.34 25.61 8.06
C ILE A 281 -10.40 24.77 6.79
N LYS A 282 -9.42 24.91 5.89
CA LYS A 282 -9.35 24.11 4.67
C LYS A 282 -9.34 22.61 4.96
N GLN A 283 -8.53 22.15 5.92
CA GLN A 283 -8.47 20.75 6.30
C GLN A 283 -9.79 20.25 6.91
N PHE A 284 -10.45 21.05 7.75
CA PHE A 284 -11.75 20.69 8.31
C PHE A 284 -12.83 20.56 7.23
N VAL A 285 -12.87 21.49 6.28
CA VAL A 285 -13.80 21.43 5.14
C VAL A 285 -13.50 20.22 4.25
N ALA A 286 -12.22 19.99 3.94
CA ALA A 286 -11.79 18.87 3.11
C ALA A 286 -12.09 17.51 3.76
N LEU A 287 -11.97 17.38 5.08
CA LEU A 287 -12.35 16.18 5.84
C LEU A 287 -13.78 15.75 5.50
N TRP A 288 -14.73 16.69 5.55
CA TRP A 288 -16.13 16.40 5.26
C TRP A 288 -16.42 16.21 3.77
N ILE A 289 -15.75 16.96 2.89
CA ILE A 289 -15.89 16.79 1.44
C ILE A 289 -15.43 15.38 1.04
N PHE A 290 -14.28 14.94 1.49
CA PHE A 290 -13.78 13.59 1.17
C PHE A 290 -14.68 12.51 1.77
N THR A 291 -15.14 12.66 3.02
CA THR A 291 -16.08 11.71 3.63
C THR A 291 -17.36 11.56 2.80
N VAL A 292 -17.97 12.67 2.40
CA VAL A 292 -19.17 12.66 1.55
C VAL A 292 -18.88 12.03 0.19
N THR A 293 -17.71 12.32 -0.39
CA THR A 293 -17.31 11.77 -1.69
C THR A 293 -17.12 10.24 -1.63
N VAL A 294 -16.49 9.73 -0.57
CA VAL A 294 -16.41 8.27 -0.32
C VAL A 294 -17.81 7.67 -0.19
N GLY A 295 -18.71 8.31 0.58
CA GLY A 295 -20.10 7.87 0.71
C GLY A 295 -20.86 7.83 -0.61
N ILE A 296 -20.68 8.82 -1.49
CA ILE A 296 -21.27 8.84 -2.83
C ILE A 296 -20.73 7.70 -3.69
N GLY A 297 -19.42 7.45 -3.65
CA GLY A 297 -18.78 6.31 -4.34
C GLY A 297 -19.33 4.96 -3.87
N TYR A 298 -19.50 4.81 -2.55
CA TYR A 298 -20.10 3.61 -1.95
C TYR A 298 -21.54 3.39 -2.42
N LEU A 299 -22.37 4.43 -2.38
CA LEU A 299 -23.75 4.36 -2.87
C LEU A 299 -23.82 4.07 -4.38
N TYR A 300 -22.91 4.64 -5.17
CA TYR A 300 -22.80 4.31 -6.58
C TYR A 300 -22.43 2.84 -6.79
N GLY A 301 -21.58 2.27 -5.94
CA GLY A 301 -21.23 0.85 -5.93
C GLY A 301 -22.46 -0.05 -5.84
N HIS A 302 -23.47 0.30 -5.04
CA HIS A 302 -24.74 -0.45 -4.95
C HIS A 302 -25.51 -0.55 -6.27
N THR A 303 -25.25 0.30 -7.24
CA THR A 303 -25.88 0.22 -8.56
C THR A 303 -25.17 -0.75 -9.51
N LYS A 304 -24.00 -1.25 -9.11
CA LYS A 304 -23.10 -2.09 -9.94
C LYS A 304 -22.84 -3.47 -9.36
N TYR A 305 -23.04 -3.66 -8.05
CA TYR A 305 -22.88 -4.89 -7.30
C TYR A 305 -24.11 -5.26 -6.51
#